data_b5182c3e82b097b544de4dc490309167
#
_entry.id   b5182c3e82b097b544de4dc490309167
#
_cell.length_a   1.000
_cell.length_b   1.000
_cell.length_c   1.000
_cell.angle_alpha   90.00
_cell.angle_beta   90.00
_cell.angle_gamma   90.00
#
_symmetry.space_group_name_H-M   'P 1'
#
loop_
_entity.id
_entity.type
_entity.pdbx_description
1 polymer ?
#
loop_
_entity_poly.entity_id
_entity_poly.type
_entity_poly.pdbx_seq_one_letter_code
_entity_poly.pdbx_strand_id
1 'polypeptide(L)'
;MRSLLVLLAALLVLGAAADAPSVPLAAVSLPTPPMGVNDWNATGCTDAFDEAWVHAQADALVSTGLRDVGYRYVDLDDCWAAPQRVAGRLVADPVRFPHGIAALADYVHARGLRLGLYTSAGTMTCDPRGFPASLGHETADAASFAAWGVDYVKEDDCFTAGTDAVARYTAMATALRVTGRPIVFAVCDKGNSAPWRWAPGIAQVWRTTHDVADDWDSVADIVRLTTAVPWARGNDPDMLEVGNPGLTPTEQATQLAVWSMLGAPLLAGTDLAAAARADPATIALLGDRDLVGIDQDPAWSAPTVTWDGDRLMLRRVLTGGRTAVSVTALGDAPEVVPAGVVGRDVVAGGAVASGTVVAPHATVVVVG
;
A
#
# COMPACT_ATOMS: atom_id res chain seq x y z
N MET A 1 83.06 2.15 -31.08
CA MET A 1 81.75 1.54 -30.85
C MET A 1 81.03 2.39 -29.79
N ARG A 2 80.10 3.24 -30.20
CA ARG A 2 79.34 4.12 -29.30
C ARG A 2 77.88 3.60 -29.28
N SER A 3 77.43 3.11 -28.15
CA SER A 3 76.05 2.65 -27.94
C SER A 3 75.14 3.87 -27.66
N LEU A 4 74.11 4.07 -28.48
CA LEU A 4 73.03 5.03 -28.25
C LEU A 4 71.99 4.39 -27.36
N LEU A 5 71.75 4.97 -26.18
CA LEU A 5 70.54 4.67 -25.35
C LEU A 5 69.39 5.57 -25.81
N VAL A 6 68.31 4.97 -26.24
CA VAL A 6 67.06 5.65 -26.52
C VAL A 6 66.18 5.56 -25.26
N LEU A 7 65.92 6.69 -24.61
CA LEU A 7 64.92 6.79 -23.54
C LEU A 7 63.53 6.97 -24.17
N LEU A 8 62.66 6.01 -23.98
CA LEU A 8 61.19 6.18 -24.21
C LEU A 8 60.56 6.83 -22.98
N ALA A 9 60.05 8.04 -23.14
CA ALA A 9 59.23 8.72 -22.16
C ALA A 9 57.78 8.30 -22.40
N ALA A 10 57.16 7.54 -21.47
CA ALA A 10 55.75 7.25 -21.48
C ALA A 10 54.97 8.41 -20.84
N LEU A 11 54.19 9.12 -21.65
CA LEU A 11 53.23 10.08 -21.14
C LEU A 11 52.01 9.33 -20.54
N LEU A 12 51.85 9.37 -19.22
CA LEU A 12 50.58 8.99 -18.53
C LEU A 12 49.60 10.16 -18.70
N VAL A 13 48.59 9.98 -19.53
CA VAL A 13 47.41 10.84 -19.55
C VAL A 13 46.49 10.41 -18.43
N LEU A 14 46.53 11.11 -17.30
CA LEU A 14 45.48 11.00 -16.27
C LEU A 14 44.21 11.67 -16.82
N GLY A 15 43.27 10.87 -17.32
CA GLY A 15 41.92 11.35 -17.60
C GLY A 15 41.23 11.61 -16.28
N ALA A 16 40.96 12.87 -15.93
CA ALA A 16 40.06 13.23 -14.87
C ALA A 16 38.64 12.81 -15.31
N ALA A 17 38.09 11.77 -14.64
CA ALA A 17 36.68 11.49 -14.72
C ALA A 17 35.95 12.70 -14.10
N ALA A 18 35.25 13.46 -14.93
CA ALA A 18 34.34 14.47 -14.43
C ALA A 18 33.20 13.77 -13.70
N ASP A 19 33.09 13.95 -12.39
CA ASP A 19 31.93 13.57 -11.63
C ASP A 19 30.70 14.23 -12.25
N ALA A 20 29.79 13.44 -12.81
CA ALA A 20 28.50 13.93 -13.24
C ALA A 20 27.81 14.59 -12.03
N PRO A 21 27.19 15.77 -12.17
CA PRO A 21 26.50 16.40 -11.07
C PRO A 21 25.44 15.43 -10.55
N SER A 22 25.57 14.98 -9.31
CA SER A 22 24.55 14.21 -8.61
C SER A 22 23.36 15.15 -8.35
N VAL A 23 22.38 15.13 -9.25
CA VAL A 23 21.10 15.78 -8.99
C VAL A 23 20.51 15.05 -7.79
N PRO A 24 20.19 15.73 -6.68
CA PRO A 24 19.46 15.10 -5.57
C PRO A 24 18.12 14.64 -6.13
N LEU A 25 17.95 13.33 -6.27
CA LEU A 25 16.67 12.76 -6.68
C LEU A 25 15.67 13.07 -5.58
N ALA A 26 14.63 13.83 -5.89
CA ALA A 26 13.60 14.19 -4.93
C ALA A 26 12.97 12.91 -4.38
N ALA A 27 13.16 12.66 -3.09
CA ALA A 27 12.48 11.56 -2.43
C ALA A 27 10.97 11.84 -2.46
N VAL A 28 10.18 10.86 -2.88
CA VAL A 28 8.72 10.95 -2.77
C VAL A 28 8.36 11.04 -1.30
N SER A 29 7.64 12.09 -0.92
CA SER A 29 7.12 12.25 0.43
C SER A 29 5.63 11.95 0.44
N LEU A 30 5.23 11.01 1.28
CA LEU A 30 3.81 10.78 1.60
C LEU A 30 3.54 11.45 2.95
N PRO A 31 2.83 12.58 3.00
CA PRO A 31 2.48 13.24 4.25
C PRO A 31 1.49 12.40 5.07
N THR A 32 0.68 11.60 4.40
CA THR A 32 -0.32 10.68 4.98
C THR A 32 -0.29 9.34 4.25
N PRO A 33 -0.84 8.25 4.84
CA PRO A 33 -0.93 6.96 4.16
C PRO A 33 -1.73 7.05 2.86
N PRO A 34 -1.40 6.24 1.83
CA PRO A 34 -2.18 6.21 0.60
C PRO A 34 -3.57 5.60 0.86
N MET A 35 -4.59 6.14 0.16
CA MET A 35 -5.96 5.64 0.17
C MET A 35 -6.44 5.44 -1.25
N GLY A 36 -7.16 4.34 -1.50
CA GLY A 36 -7.63 4.01 -2.84
C GLY A 36 -8.35 2.68 -2.94
N VAL A 37 -8.28 2.07 -4.11
CA VAL A 37 -8.79 0.73 -4.40
C VAL A 37 -7.69 -0.09 -5.07
N ASN A 38 -7.61 -1.38 -4.72
CA ASN A 38 -6.80 -2.38 -5.41
C ASN A 38 -7.74 -3.50 -5.87
N ASP A 39 -7.53 -4.01 -7.07
CA ASP A 39 -8.47 -4.96 -7.70
C ASP A 39 -8.35 -6.39 -7.17
N TRP A 40 -7.23 -6.78 -6.55
CA TRP A 40 -6.90 -8.18 -6.31
C TRP A 40 -8.01 -8.96 -5.58
N ASN A 41 -8.46 -8.48 -4.43
CA ASN A 41 -9.44 -9.22 -3.64
C ASN A 41 -10.85 -9.17 -4.24
N ALA A 42 -11.14 -8.20 -5.11
CA ALA A 42 -12.40 -8.12 -5.85
C ALA A 42 -12.44 -8.98 -7.11
N THR A 43 -11.33 -9.10 -7.82
CA THR A 43 -11.31 -9.70 -9.17
C THR A 43 -10.36 -10.88 -9.31
N GLY A 44 -9.25 -10.88 -8.56
CA GLY A 44 -8.12 -11.75 -8.83
C GLY A 44 -7.66 -11.62 -10.28
N CYS A 45 -7.15 -12.70 -10.84
CA CYS A 45 -6.81 -12.75 -12.27
C CYS A 45 -7.96 -13.25 -13.16
N THR A 46 -9.20 -13.06 -12.75
CA THR A 46 -10.38 -13.46 -13.56
C THR A 46 -10.60 -12.52 -14.75
N ASP A 47 -11.52 -12.88 -15.62
CA ASP A 47 -11.89 -12.04 -16.79
C ASP A 47 -12.64 -10.77 -16.38
N ALA A 48 -13.04 -10.63 -15.11
CA ALA A 48 -13.62 -9.40 -14.57
C ALA A 48 -12.59 -8.25 -14.47
N PHE A 49 -11.30 -8.57 -14.35
CA PHE A 49 -10.23 -7.59 -14.30
C PHE A 49 -9.84 -7.13 -15.70
N ASP A 50 -10.33 -5.96 -16.10
CA ASP A 50 -10.07 -5.33 -17.38
C ASP A 50 -10.11 -3.80 -17.30
N GLU A 51 -9.88 -3.13 -18.41
CA GLU A 51 -9.89 -1.66 -18.51
C GLU A 51 -11.26 -1.07 -18.13
N ALA A 52 -12.37 -1.76 -18.44
CA ALA A 52 -13.71 -1.28 -18.10
C ALA A 52 -13.95 -1.32 -16.60
N TRP A 53 -13.45 -2.36 -15.92
CA TRP A 53 -13.48 -2.42 -14.45
C TRP A 53 -12.71 -1.26 -13.83
N VAL A 54 -11.49 -0.99 -14.29
CA VAL A 54 -10.65 0.11 -13.76
C VAL A 54 -11.33 1.47 -13.97
N HIS A 55 -11.93 1.69 -15.14
CA HIS A 55 -12.72 2.89 -15.41
C HIS A 55 -13.89 3.02 -14.43
N ALA A 56 -14.60 1.92 -14.16
CA ALA A 56 -15.74 1.91 -13.22
C ALA A 56 -15.30 2.24 -11.80
N GLN A 57 -14.15 1.73 -11.34
CA GLN A 57 -13.62 2.09 -10.01
C GLN A 57 -13.25 3.57 -9.91
N ALA A 58 -12.57 4.11 -10.92
CA ALA A 58 -12.23 5.53 -10.98
C ALA A 58 -13.47 6.42 -10.96
N ASP A 59 -14.52 6.05 -11.70
CA ASP A 59 -15.80 6.76 -11.72
C ASP A 59 -16.55 6.64 -10.37
N ALA A 60 -16.48 5.48 -9.72
CA ALA A 60 -17.08 5.25 -8.41
C ALA A 60 -16.42 6.11 -7.33
N LEU A 61 -15.08 6.20 -7.29
CA LEU A 61 -14.36 7.06 -6.35
C LEU A 61 -14.81 8.52 -6.45
N VAL A 62 -15.09 9.00 -7.67
CA VAL A 62 -15.59 10.38 -7.90
C VAL A 62 -17.05 10.51 -7.53
N SER A 63 -17.92 9.63 -8.05
CA SER A 63 -19.37 9.76 -7.93
C SER A 63 -19.89 9.53 -6.50
N THR A 64 -19.21 8.71 -5.72
CA THR A 64 -19.52 8.46 -4.30
C THR A 64 -18.96 9.52 -3.36
N GLY A 65 -18.03 10.37 -3.83
CA GLY A 65 -17.33 11.36 -3.01
C GLY A 65 -16.12 10.79 -2.23
N LEU A 66 -15.77 9.50 -2.36
CA LEU A 66 -14.62 8.90 -1.71
C LEU A 66 -13.31 9.59 -2.11
N ARG A 67 -13.16 10.03 -3.38
CA ARG A 67 -12.02 10.86 -3.81
C ARG A 67 -11.85 12.11 -2.93
N ASP A 68 -12.93 12.78 -2.57
CA ASP A 68 -12.90 14.04 -1.83
C ASP A 68 -12.63 13.81 -0.33
N VAL A 69 -12.80 12.58 0.15
CA VAL A 69 -12.40 12.13 1.49
C VAL A 69 -10.92 11.71 1.54
N GLY A 70 -10.31 11.38 0.38
CA GLY A 70 -8.88 11.05 0.31
C GLY A 70 -8.53 9.80 -0.50
N TYR A 71 -9.49 8.99 -0.92
CA TYR A 71 -9.27 7.81 -1.75
C TYR A 71 -8.89 8.23 -3.17
N ARG A 72 -7.61 8.23 -3.49
CA ARG A 72 -7.09 8.79 -4.74
C ARG A 72 -6.35 7.81 -5.62
N TYR A 73 -6.02 6.63 -5.12
CA TYR A 73 -5.29 5.63 -5.87
C TYR A 73 -6.26 4.61 -6.49
N VAL A 74 -5.98 4.22 -7.73
CA VAL A 74 -6.57 3.08 -8.42
C VAL A 74 -5.39 2.19 -8.79
N ASP A 75 -5.17 1.16 -7.99
CA ASP A 75 -3.99 0.30 -8.08
C ASP A 75 -4.36 -1.01 -8.76
N LEU A 76 -3.73 -1.27 -9.90
CA LEU A 76 -3.82 -2.53 -10.62
C LEU A 76 -2.82 -3.51 -10.02
N ASP A 77 -3.32 -4.64 -9.53
CA ASP A 77 -2.52 -5.73 -9.01
C ASP A 77 -2.05 -6.68 -10.13
N ASP A 78 -1.75 -7.93 -9.85
CA ASP A 78 -1.21 -8.90 -10.83
C ASP A 78 -2.12 -9.09 -12.05
N CYS A 79 -1.58 -9.65 -13.13
CA CYS A 79 -2.31 -10.02 -14.35
C CYS A 79 -2.72 -8.86 -15.28
N TRP A 80 -2.20 -7.65 -15.08
CA TRP A 80 -2.38 -6.56 -16.03
C TRP A 80 -1.47 -6.70 -17.26
N ALA A 81 -0.33 -7.38 -17.12
CA ALA A 81 0.68 -7.53 -18.16
C ALA A 81 0.36 -8.71 -19.11
N ALA A 82 0.82 -8.60 -20.34
CA ALA A 82 0.83 -9.73 -21.26
C ALA A 82 1.78 -10.85 -20.76
N PRO A 83 1.53 -12.12 -21.13
CA PRO A 83 2.32 -13.26 -20.65
C PRO A 83 3.80 -13.22 -21.03
N GLN A 84 4.19 -12.36 -21.96
CA GLN A 84 5.57 -12.24 -22.43
C GLN A 84 5.95 -10.77 -22.64
N ARG A 85 7.21 -10.48 -22.37
CA ARG A 85 7.81 -9.19 -22.73
C ARG A 85 7.89 -9.04 -24.26
N VAL A 86 7.63 -7.83 -24.76
CA VAL A 86 7.84 -7.49 -26.16
C VAL A 86 9.08 -6.60 -26.26
N ALA A 87 10.06 -7.02 -27.05
CA ALA A 87 11.37 -6.36 -27.17
C ALA A 87 12.00 -6.05 -25.79
N GLY A 88 11.88 -7.00 -24.84
CA GLY A 88 12.44 -6.89 -23.48
C GLY A 88 11.62 -6.02 -22.52
N ARG A 89 10.50 -5.44 -22.93
CA ARG A 89 9.65 -4.56 -22.11
C ARG A 89 8.36 -5.26 -21.68
N LEU A 90 7.89 -4.91 -20.50
CA LEU A 90 6.50 -5.21 -20.10
C LEU A 90 5.54 -4.48 -21.05
N VAL A 91 4.45 -5.13 -21.37
CA VAL A 91 3.34 -4.56 -22.14
C VAL A 91 2.03 -4.95 -21.48
N ALA A 92 1.02 -4.12 -21.60
CA ALA A 92 -0.33 -4.45 -21.12
C ALA A 92 -0.88 -5.66 -21.88
N ASP A 93 -1.71 -6.47 -21.22
CA ASP A 93 -2.48 -7.50 -21.87
C ASP A 93 -3.42 -6.83 -22.92
N PRO A 94 -3.30 -7.15 -24.23
CA PRO A 94 -4.06 -6.44 -25.26
C PRO A 94 -5.55 -6.77 -25.27
N VAL A 95 -5.97 -7.83 -24.59
CA VAL A 95 -7.39 -8.19 -24.44
C VAL A 95 -8.00 -7.43 -23.27
N ARG A 96 -7.33 -7.41 -22.12
CA ARG A 96 -7.79 -6.76 -20.92
C ARG A 96 -7.65 -5.22 -20.99
N PHE A 97 -6.54 -4.75 -21.54
CA PHE A 97 -6.19 -3.32 -21.62
C PHE A 97 -5.83 -2.90 -23.05
N PRO A 98 -6.82 -2.91 -23.97
CA PRO A 98 -6.61 -2.71 -25.40
C PRO A 98 -6.01 -1.34 -25.75
N HIS A 99 -6.23 -0.32 -24.92
CA HIS A 99 -5.67 1.02 -25.12
C HIS A 99 -4.33 1.24 -24.40
N GLY A 100 -3.89 0.25 -23.58
CA GLY A 100 -2.63 0.27 -22.84
C GLY A 100 -2.65 1.14 -21.60
N ILE A 101 -1.60 0.99 -20.76
CA ILE A 101 -1.54 1.61 -19.44
C ILE A 101 -1.47 3.14 -19.50
N ALA A 102 -0.83 3.73 -20.51
CA ALA A 102 -0.74 5.20 -20.62
C ALA A 102 -2.13 5.84 -20.82
N ALA A 103 -2.98 5.27 -21.69
CA ALA A 103 -4.35 5.76 -21.89
C ALA A 103 -5.20 5.59 -20.61
N LEU A 104 -4.98 4.50 -19.88
CA LEU A 104 -5.64 4.26 -18.61
C LEU A 104 -5.20 5.28 -17.55
N ALA A 105 -3.90 5.60 -17.48
CA ALA A 105 -3.38 6.63 -16.59
C ALA A 105 -3.98 8.01 -16.90
N ASP A 106 -4.08 8.38 -18.19
CA ASP A 106 -4.73 9.63 -18.61
C ASP A 106 -6.20 9.69 -18.16
N TYR A 107 -6.93 8.57 -18.27
CA TYR A 107 -8.32 8.47 -17.82
C TYR A 107 -8.46 8.68 -16.31
N VAL A 108 -7.61 8.04 -15.52
CA VAL A 108 -7.56 8.13 -14.06
C VAL A 108 -7.16 9.54 -13.62
N HIS A 109 -6.13 10.12 -14.24
CA HIS A 109 -5.63 11.47 -13.97
C HIS A 109 -6.67 12.56 -14.29
N ALA A 110 -7.43 12.40 -15.37
CA ALA A 110 -8.51 13.34 -15.72
C ALA A 110 -9.59 13.46 -14.63
N ARG A 111 -9.64 12.50 -13.70
CA ARG A 111 -10.53 12.48 -12.53
C ARG A 111 -9.90 12.99 -11.24
N GLY A 112 -8.65 13.47 -11.31
CA GLY A 112 -7.87 13.89 -10.15
C GLY A 112 -7.43 12.73 -9.26
N LEU A 113 -7.37 11.52 -9.83
CA LEU A 113 -6.92 10.28 -9.21
C LEU A 113 -5.49 9.93 -9.65
N ARG A 114 -4.93 8.85 -9.14
CA ARG A 114 -3.59 8.35 -9.41
C ARG A 114 -3.66 6.87 -9.77
N LEU A 115 -2.81 6.45 -10.71
CA LEU A 115 -2.73 5.06 -11.15
C LEU A 115 -1.56 4.34 -10.51
N GLY A 116 -1.82 3.17 -9.91
CA GLY A 116 -0.79 2.24 -9.45
C GLY A 116 -0.69 1.02 -10.33
N LEU A 117 0.49 0.40 -10.34
CA LEU A 117 0.75 -0.88 -10.98
C LEU A 117 1.48 -1.84 -10.06
N TYR A 118 1.32 -3.11 -10.34
CA TYR A 118 1.98 -4.23 -9.68
C TYR A 118 3.15 -4.77 -10.51
N THR A 119 4.17 -5.25 -9.83
CA THR A 119 5.20 -6.15 -10.35
C THR A 119 5.71 -7.06 -9.22
N SER A 120 6.73 -7.87 -9.48
CA SER A 120 7.42 -8.65 -8.45
C SER A 120 8.92 -8.47 -8.55
N ALA A 121 9.62 -8.52 -7.43
CA ALA A 121 11.08 -8.50 -7.31
C ALA A 121 11.73 -9.85 -7.72
N GLY A 122 11.00 -10.68 -8.42
CA GLY A 122 11.43 -11.96 -8.95
C GLY A 122 11.39 -12.02 -10.47
N THR A 123 11.59 -13.22 -11.00
CA THR A 123 11.56 -13.46 -12.46
C THR A 123 10.13 -13.53 -13.01
N MET A 124 9.16 -13.87 -12.16
CA MET A 124 7.74 -13.95 -12.47
C MET A 124 6.90 -13.32 -11.35
N THR A 125 5.67 -12.93 -11.67
CA THR A 125 4.67 -12.49 -10.70
C THR A 125 4.13 -13.66 -9.87
N CYS A 126 3.27 -13.36 -8.86
CA CYS A 126 2.78 -14.40 -7.94
C CYS A 126 1.69 -15.29 -8.54
N ASP A 127 0.97 -14.83 -9.54
CA ASP A 127 -0.05 -15.67 -10.20
C ASP A 127 0.61 -16.93 -10.82
N PRO A 128 0.03 -18.13 -10.59
CA PRO A 128 0.62 -19.39 -11.05
C PRO A 128 0.73 -19.53 -12.58
N ARG A 129 0.06 -18.69 -13.36
CA ARG A 129 0.25 -18.61 -14.81
C ARG A 129 1.60 -18.04 -15.22
N GLY A 130 2.27 -17.29 -14.32
CA GLY A 130 3.64 -16.85 -14.49
C GLY A 130 3.80 -15.69 -15.48
N PHE A 131 3.35 -14.49 -15.09
CA PHE A 131 3.61 -13.28 -15.87
C PHE A 131 5.05 -12.78 -15.63
N PRO A 132 5.66 -12.06 -16.59
CA PRO A 132 7.01 -11.54 -16.42
C PRO A 132 7.07 -10.48 -15.33
N ALA A 133 8.07 -10.58 -14.46
CA ALA A 133 8.32 -9.63 -13.38
C ALA A 133 9.66 -8.91 -13.55
N SER A 134 10.08 -8.09 -12.58
CA SER A 134 11.08 -7.04 -12.80
C SER A 134 12.53 -7.44 -12.47
N LEU A 135 12.80 -8.61 -11.89
CA LEU A 135 14.17 -9.02 -11.54
C LEU A 135 15.09 -9.00 -12.77
N GLY A 136 16.14 -8.15 -12.73
CA GLY A 136 17.07 -7.94 -13.83
C GLY A 136 16.55 -7.02 -14.95
N HIS A 137 15.35 -6.45 -14.79
CA HIS A 137 14.72 -5.52 -15.72
C HIS A 137 14.29 -4.20 -15.08
N GLU A 138 14.65 -3.95 -13.83
CA GLU A 138 14.15 -2.86 -12.99
C GLU A 138 14.28 -1.50 -13.68
N THR A 139 15.41 -1.22 -14.33
CA THR A 139 15.64 0.04 -15.04
C THR A 139 14.69 0.21 -16.23
N ALA A 140 14.46 -0.85 -17.01
CA ALA A 140 13.60 -0.79 -18.18
C ALA A 140 12.13 -0.68 -17.79
N ASP A 141 11.72 -1.38 -16.73
CA ASP A 141 10.36 -1.40 -16.23
C ASP A 141 10.02 -0.07 -15.54
N ALA A 142 10.88 0.44 -14.67
CA ALA A 142 10.73 1.76 -14.07
C ALA A 142 10.59 2.87 -15.12
N ALA A 143 11.42 2.84 -16.19
CA ALA A 143 11.31 3.78 -17.29
C ALA A 143 9.96 3.67 -18.02
N SER A 144 9.43 2.44 -18.18
CA SER A 144 8.10 2.21 -18.78
C SER A 144 6.99 2.73 -17.86
N PHE A 145 7.03 2.44 -16.56
CA PHE A 145 6.06 2.93 -15.58
C PHE A 145 6.02 4.47 -15.56
N ALA A 146 7.19 5.11 -15.55
CA ALA A 146 7.27 6.57 -15.61
C ALA A 146 6.72 7.14 -16.92
N ALA A 147 7.03 6.53 -18.07
CA ALA A 147 6.53 6.95 -19.38
C ALA A 147 5.01 6.78 -19.54
N TRP A 148 4.41 5.78 -18.86
CA TRP A 148 2.96 5.56 -18.85
C TRP A 148 2.22 6.44 -17.85
N GLY A 149 2.91 7.21 -17.03
CA GLY A 149 2.26 8.08 -16.07
C GLY A 149 1.86 7.38 -14.76
N VAL A 150 2.48 6.25 -14.42
CA VAL A 150 2.22 5.52 -13.16
C VAL A 150 2.67 6.36 -11.95
N ASP A 151 1.88 6.33 -10.87
CA ASP A 151 2.10 7.12 -9.64
C ASP A 151 2.46 6.25 -8.42
N TYR A 152 2.20 4.94 -8.50
CA TYR A 152 2.42 3.98 -7.42
C TYR A 152 2.87 2.64 -8.03
N VAL A 153 3.86 2.00 -7.40
CA VAL A 153 4.33 0.67 -7.81
C VAL A 153 4.37 -0.23 -6.58
N LYS A 154 3.56 -1.30 -6.59
CA LYS A 154 3.64 -2.43 -5.65
C LYS A 154 4.59 -3.45 -6.25
N GLU A 155 5.65 -3.81 -5.53
CA GLU A 155 6.58 -4.87 -5.92
C GLU A 155 6.52 -6.02 -4.92
N ASP A 156 6.12 -7.20 -5.41
CA ASP A 156 5.92 -8.42 -4.61
C ASP A 156 7.19 -9.27 -4.47
N ASP A 157 7.12 -10.39 -3.75
CA ASP A 157 8.27 -11.23 -3.36
C ASP A 157 8.23 -12.65 -3.96
N CYS A 158 7.60 -12.85 -5.13
CA CYS A 158 7.47 -14.16 -5.75
C CYS A 158 8.62 -14.46 -6.72
N PHE A 159 9.02 -15.74 -6.82
CA PHE A 159 10.03 -16.26 -7.75
C PHE A 159 11.38 -15.53 -7.69
N THR A 160 11.84 -15.24 -6.50
CA THR A 160 13.05 -14.44 -6.23
C THR A 160 14.35 -15.22 -6.31
N ALA A 161 14.29 -16.55 -6.52
CA ALA A 161 15.45 -17.45 -6.64
C ALA A 161 16.45 -17.40 -5.45
N GLY A 162 15.96 -17.01 -4.26
CA GLY A 162 16.79 -16.89 -3.06
C GLY A 162 17.75 -15.70 -3.05
N THR A 163 17.54 -14.71 -3.93
CA THR A 163 18.32 -13.47 -3.93
C THR A 163 17.98 -12.59 -2.73
N ASP A 164 18.94 -11.74 -2.31
CA ASP A 164 18.77 -10.86 -1.15
C ASP A 164 17.63 -9.85 -1.35
N ALA A 165 16.69 -9.80 -0.42
CA ALA A 165 15.51 -8.94 -0.49
C ALA A 165 15.87 -7.44 -0.54
N VAL A 166 16.79 -7.00 0.33
CA VAL A 166 17.20 -5.58 0.39
C VAL A 166 17.81 -5.15 -0.95
N ALA A 167 18.64 -6.03 -1.55
CA ALA A 167 19.27 -5.73 -2.84
C ALA A 167 18.24 -5.60 -3.96
N ARG A 168 17.26 -6.52 -4.05
CA ARG A 168 16.21 -6.49 -5.09
C ARG A 168 15.37 -5.22 -5.01
N TYR A 169 14.78 -4.96 -3.85
CA TYR A 169 13.93 -3.78 -3.66
C TYR A 169 14.73 -2.46 -3.78
N THR A 170 16.02 -2.46 -3.39
CA THR A 170 16.88 -1.28 -3.60
C THR A 170 17.14 -1.04 -5.08
N ALA A 171 17.26 -2.09 -5.91
CA ALA A 171 17.42 -1.96 -7.34
C ALA A 171 16.21 -1.26 -7.99
N MET A 172 14.98 -1.71 -7.70
CA MET A 172 13.76 -1.07 -8.18
C MET A 172 13.61 0.35 -7.64
N ALA A 173 13.80 0.58 -6.34
CA ALA A 173 13.73 1.90 -5.73
C ALA A 173 14.70 2.90 -6.41
N THR A 174 15.89 2.43 -6.76
CA THR A 174 16.90 3.23 -7.47
C THR A 174 16.45 3.51 -8.90
N ALA A 175 15.95 2.50 -9.60
CA ALA A 175 15.46 2.64 -10.96
C ALA A 175 14.28 3.64 -11.04
N LEU A 176 13.31 3.55 -10.14
CA LEU A 176 12.19 4.48 -10.06
C LEU A 176 12.66 5.91 -9.82
N ARG A 177 13.58 6.12 -8.88
CA ARG A 177 14.15 7.48 -8.62
C ARG A 177 14.85 8.07 -9.82
N VAL A 178 15.62 7.26 -10.57
CA VAL A 178 16.35 7.72 -11.77
C VAL A 178 15.41 8.22 -12.87
N THR A 179 14.16 7.75 -12.92
CA THR A 179 13.18 8.26 -13.90
C THR A 179 12.85 9.74 -13.71
N GLY A 180 13.02 10.29 -12.51
CA GLY A 180 12.62 11.66 -12.15
C GLY A 180 11.12 11.85 -11.93
N ARG A 181 10.27 10.83 -12.20
CA ARG A 181 8.84 10.87 -11.87
C ARG A 181 8.64 10.53 -10.39
N PRO A 182 7.79 11.27 -9.65
CA PRO A 182 7.47 10.97 -8.26
C PRO A 182 6.52 9.76 -8.20
N ILE A 183 7.08 8.55 -8.13
CA ILE A 183 6.34 7.29 -8.02
C ILE A 183 6.45 6.79 -6.58
N VAL A 184 5.33 6.55 -5.91
CA VAL A 184 5.29 5.88 -4.61
C VAL A 184 5.73 4.43 -4.80
N PHE A 185 6.68 4.00 -3.98
CA PHE A 185 7.15 2.62 -4.01
C PHE A 185 6.65 1.87 -2.78
N ALA A 186 5.98 0.75 -3.01
CA ALA A 186 5.45 -0.16 -2.00
C ALA A 186 6.13 -1.53 -2.10
N VAL A 187 6.82 -1.88 -1.03
CA VAL A 187 7.50 -3.17 -0.87
C VAL A 187 6.52 -4.20 -0.32
N CYS A 188 6.24 -5.26 -1.06
CA CYS A 188 5.37 -6.35 -0.64
C CYS A 188 6.17 -7.61 -0.29
N ASP A 189 7.05 -7.50 0.71
CA ASP A 189 7.88 -8.60 1.25
C ASP A 189 7.08 -9.51 2.21
N LYS A 190 5.84 -9.19 2.49
CA LYS A 190 4.94 -9.96 3.38
C LYS A 190 5.50 -10.17 4.79
N GLY A 191 6.40 -9.28 5.24
CA GLY A 191 7.05 -9.38 6.55
C GLY A 191 8.24 -10.35 6.61
N ASN A 192 8.53 -11.08 5.53
CA ASN A 192 9.49 -12.19 5.50
C ASN A 192 10.92 -11.80 5.91
N SER A 193 11.39 -10.64 5.47
CA SER A 193 12.73 -10.14 5.80
C SER A 193 12.73 -8.99 6.80
N ALA A 194 11.65 -8.79 7.55
CA ALA A 194 11.45 -7.68 8.48
C ALA A 194 11.59 -6.30 7.80
N PRO A 195 10.78 -5.99 6.78
CA PRO A 195 10.93 -4.80 5.94
C PRO A 195 10.86 -3.49 6.74
N TRP A 196 10.18 -3.43 7.88
CA TRP A 196 10.17 -2.27 8.78
C TRP A 196 11.56 -1.83 9.26
N ARG A 197 12.59 -2.68 9.10
CA ARG A 197 13.97 -2.36 9.51
C ARG A 197 14.79 -1.68 8.42
N TRP A 198 14.49 -1.96 7.14
CA TRP A 198 15.30 -1.50 6.01
C TRP A 198 14.52 -0.70 4.95
N ALA A 199 13.24 -0.98 4.76
CA ALA A 199 12.43 -0.31 3.74
C ALA A 199 12.27 1.22 3.97
N PRO A 200 12.25 1.78 5.20
CA PRO A 200 12.13 3.23 5.40
C PRO A 200 13.13 4.10 4.63
N GLY A 201 14.27 3.53 4.22
CA GLY A 201 15.29 4.25 3.44
C GLY A 201 15.08 4.22 1.91
N ILE A 202 14.21 3.33 1.42
CA ILE A 202 14.07 3.05 -0.01
C ILE A 202 12.64 3.10 -0.53
N ALA A 203 11.64 2.91 0.34
CA ALA A 203 10.23 2.85 -0.01
C ALA A 203 9.39 3.79 0.87
N GLN A 204 8.15 4.03 0.47
CA GLN A 204 7.16 4.80 1.23
C GLN A 204 6.17 3.91 1.98
N VAL A 205 5.96 2.68 1.49
CA VAL A 205 5.03 1.69 2.04
C VAL A 205 5.72 0.33 2.06
N TRP A 206 5.45 -0.50 3.07
CA TRP A 206 5.96 -1.88 3.15
C TRP A 206 5.02 -2.79 3.94
N ARG A 207 4.70 -3.93 3.34
CA ARG A 207 3.86 -4.97 3.95
C ARG A 207 4.53 -5.55 5.20
N THR A 208 3.77 -5.63 6.27
CA THR A 208 4.25 -6.16 7.56
C THR A 208 3.89 -7.63 7.78
N THR A 209 2.94 -8.15 7.01
CA THR A 209 2.31 -9.47 7.21
C THR A 209 2.09 -10.17 5.87
N HIS A 210 1.70 -11.44 5.92
CA HIS A 210 1.14 -12.18 4.78
C HIS A 210 -0.13 -11.51 4.23
N ASP A 211 -0.65 -12.04 3.12
CA ASP A 211 -1.84 -11.48 2.46
C ASP A 211 -3.09 -11.70 3.31
N VAL A 212 -3.95 -10.67 3.36
CA VAL A 212 -5.26 -10.75 4.01
C VAL A 212 -6.22 -11.58 3.18
N ALA A 213 -7.09 -12.33 3.84
CA ALA A 213 -8.22 -13.01 3.23
C ALA A 213 -9.53 -12.43 3.77
N ASP A 214 -10.61 -12.61 2.99
CA ASP A 214 -11.96 -12.13 3.33
C ASP A 214 -12.61 -13.05 4.39
N ASP A 215 -12.01 -13.08 5.56
CA ASP A 215 -12.52 -13.75 6.77
C ASP A 215 -11.94 -13.10 8.04
N TRP A 216 -12.67 -13.24 9.17
CA TRP A 216 -12.28 -12.62 10.42
C TRP A 216 -10.99 -13.17 11.02
N ASP A 217 -10.76 -14.47 10.91
CA ASP A 217 -9.55 -15.10 11.47
C ASP A 217 -8.30 -14.52 10.81
N SER A 218 -8.34 -14.30 9.49
CA SER A 218 -7.27 -13.65 8.75
C SER A 218 -7.06 -12.21 9.20
N VAL A 219 -8.13 -11.41 9.32
CA VAL A 219 -8.02 -10.01 9.80
C VAL A 219 -7.47 -9.98 11.23
N ALA A 220 -7.96 -10.83 12.12
CA ALA A 220 -7.50 -10.89 13.50
C ALA A 220 -6.03 -11.31 13.62
N ASP A 221 -5.57 -12.25 12.80
CA ASP A 221 -4.15 -12.66 12.73
C ASP A 221 -3.26 -11.52 12.23
N ILE A 222 -3.66 -10.83 11.15
CA ILE A 222 -2.98 -9.63 10.64
C ILE A 222 -2.84 -8.55 11.72
N VAL A 223 -3.91 -8.29 12.49
CA VAL A 223 -3.87 -7.33 13.61
C VAL A 223 -2.84 -7.74 14.66
N ARG A 224 -2.80 -9.02 15.05
CA ARG A 224 -1.82 -9.53 16.02
C ARG A 224 -0.40 -9.40 15.51
N LEU A 225 -0.14 -9.83 14.29
CA LEU A 225 1.18 -9.81 13.66
C LEU A 225 1.69 -8.38 13.47
N THR A 226 0.87 -7.50 12.89
CA THR A 226 1.27 -6.13 12.56
C THR A 226 1.49 -5.28 13.83
N THR A 227 0.74 -5.53 14.91
CA THR A 227 0.94 -4.84 16.18
C THR A 227 2.10 -5.38 17.01
N ALA A 228 2.66 -6.52 16.64
CA ALA A 228 3.85 -7.10 17.29
C ALA A 228 5.16 -6.55 16.75
N VAL A 229 5.16 -5.83 15.60
CA VAL A 229 6.37 -5.23 15.03
C VAL A 229 6.47 -3.74 15.36
N PRO A 230 7.68 -3.14 15.32
CA PRO A 230 7.83 -1.70 15.48
C PRO A 230 7.01 -0.95 14.45
N TRP A 231 6.05 -0.13 14.90
CA TRP A 231 5.18 0.60 14.01
C TRP A 231 5.82 1.90 13.54
N ALA A 232 5.86 2.09 12.24
CA ALA A 232 6.41 3.28 11.59
C ALA A 232 5.48 3.73 10.46
N ARG A 233 5.59 5.00 10.06
CA ARG A 233 4.90 5.49 8.88
C ARG A 233 5.35 4.67 7.67
N GLY A 234 4.39 4.07 6.97
CA GLY A 234 4.62 3.19 5.83
C GLY A 234 4.43 1.70 6.12
N ASN A 235 4.27 1.30 7.40
CA ASN A 235 3.81 -0.05 7.70
C ASN A 235 2.43 -0.28 7.06
N ASP A 236 2.29 -1.42 6.39
CA ASP A 236 1.10 -1.81 5.65
C ASP A 236 0.63 -3.19 6.10
N PRO A 237 -0.53 -3.28 6.77
CA PRO A 237 -1.12 -4.54 7.18
C PRO A 237 -1.95 -5.22 6.09
N ASP A 238 -1.87 -4.75 4.84
CA ASP A 238 -2.64 -5.14 3.67
C ASP A 238 -3.98 -4.41 3.50
N MET A 239 -4.70 -4.77 2.44
CA MET A 239 -5.94 -4.15 2.00
C MET A 239 -7.09 -4.29 3.01
N LEU A 240 -8.11 -3.46 2.79
CA LEU A 240 -9.37 -3.55 3.50
C LEU A 240 -10.32 -4.52 2.79
N GLU A 241 -10.90 -5.45 3.54
CA GLU A 241 -11.98 -6.35 3.11
C GLU A 241 -13.37 -5.74 3.29
N VAL A 242 -13.44 -4.46 3.58
CA VAL A 242 -14.70 -3.71 3.75
C VAL A 242 -15.52 -3.75 2.47
N GLY A 243 -16.71 -4.34 2.54
CA GLY A 243 -17.63 -4.54 1.42
C GLY A 243 -17.51 -5.90 0.74
N ASN A 244 -16.53 -6.73 1.10
CA ASN A 244 -16.45 -8.13 0.71
C ASN A 244 -17.35 -8.99 1.63
N PRO A 245 -17.85 -10.16 1.17
CA PRO A 245 -18.92 -10.87 1.84
C PRO A 245 -18.52 -11.70 3.08
N GLY A 246 -17.20 -11.95 3.29
CA GLY A 246 -16.72 -12.83 4.36
C GLY A 246 -16.74 -12.20 5.75
N LEU A 247 -16.69 -10.87 5.84
CA LEU A 247 -16.76 -10.15 7.11
C LEU A 247 -18.18 -9.65 7.40
N THR A 248 -18.61 -9.77 8.65
CA THR A 248 -19.82 -9.10 9.13
C THR A 248 -19.65 -7.58 9.13
N PRO A 249 -20.75 -6.78 9.14
CA PRO A 249 -20.64 -5.33 9.23
C PRO A 249 -19.84 -4.83 10.45
N THR A 250 -19.90 -5.54 11.57
CA THR A 250 -19.11 -5.23 12.78
C THR A 250 -17.61 -5.43 12.53
N GLU A 251 -17.24 -6.53 11.91
CA GLU A 251 -15.85 -6.86 11.59
C GLU A 251 -15.25 -5.91 10.55
N GLN A 252 -16.03 -5.53 9.53
CA GLN A 252 -15.64 -4.51 8.56
C GLN A 252 -15.36 -3.16 9.22
N ALA A 253 -16.24 -2.73 10.12
CA ALA A 253 -16.05 -1.49 10.88
C ALA A 253 -14.83 -1.57 11.81
N THR A 254 -14.58 -2.73 12.41
CA THR A 254 -13.40 -2.97 13.24
C THR A 254 -12.13 -2.96 12.42
N GLN A 255 -12.08 -3.60 11.25
CA GLN A 255 -10.92 -3.54 10.38
C GLN A 255 -10.58 -2.10 10.01
N LEU A 256 -11.55 -1.32 9.52
CA LEU A 256 -11.32 0.08 9.17
C LEU A 256 -10.85 0.91 10.38
N ALA A 257 -11.47 0.71 11.55
CA ALA A 257 -11.09 1.43 12.78
C ALA A 257 -9.65 1.12 13.21
N VAL A 258 -9.25 -0.16 13.19
CA VAL A 258 -7.89 -0.57 13.56
C VAL A 258 -6.86 -0.05 12.56
N TRP A 259 -7.10 -0.16 11.23
CA TRP A 259 -6.22 0.40 10.19
C TRP A 259 -6.07 1.92 10.36
N SER A 260 -7.18 2.62 10.60
CA SER A 260 -7.16 4.07 10.86
C SER A 260 -6.37 4.45 12.11
N MET A 261 -6.54 3.69 13.19
CA MET A 261 -5.77 3.90 14.43
C MET A 261 -4.29 3.60 14.27
N LEU A 262 -3.92 2.69 13.39
CA LEU A 262 -2.55 2.41 13.02
C LEU A 262 -1.96 3.51 12.11
N GLY A 263 -2.77 4.24 11.35
CA GLY A 263 -2.31 5.14 10.27
C GLY A 263 -1.71 4.34 9.12
N ALA A 264 -2.41 3.29 8.72
CA ALA A 264 -2.03 2.35 7.67
C ALA A 264 -2.59 2.79 6.31
N PRO A 265 -2.08 2.27 5.19
CA PRO A 265 -2.76 2.44 3.90
C PRO A 265 -4.22 1.97 3.95
N LEU A 266 -5.14 2.77 3.43
CA LEU A 266 -6.57 2.42 3.32
C LEU A 266 -6.89 2.11 1.85
N LEU A 267 -6.45 0.93 1.39
CA LEU A 267 -6.71 0.43 0.04
C LEU A 267 -7.87 -0.58 0.11
N ALA A 268 -9.03 -0.22 -0.44
CA ALA A 268 -10.19 -1.11 -0.48
C ALA A 268 -9.94 -2.25 -1.47
N GLY A 269 -10.09 -3.50 -1.02
CA GLY A 269 -10.02 -4.70 -1.86
C GLY A 269 -11.38 -5.11 -2.45
N THR A 270 -12.34 -4.18 -2.54
CA THR A 270 -13.71 -4.44 -2.99
C THR A 270 -14.05 -3.72 -4.30
N ASP A 271 -15.06 -4.21 -5.05
CA ASP A 271 -15.62 -3.52 -6.21
C ASP A 271 -16.48 -2.33 -5.75
N LEU A 272 -15.85 -1.14 -5.68
CA LEU A 272 -16.53 0.09 -5.27
C LEU A 272 -17.67 0.48 -6.21
N ALA A 273 -17.57 0.16 -7.50
CA ALA A 273 -18.63 0.45 -8.46
C ALA A 273 -19.85 -0.45 -8.24
N ALA A 274 -19.66 -1.69 -7.85
CA ALA A 274 -20.75 -2.57 -7.43
C ALA A 274 -21.33 -2.14 -6.08
N ALA A 275 -20.49 -1.84 -5.10
CA ALA A 275 -20.90 -1.35 -3.77
C ALA A 275 -21.72 -0.05 -3.88
N ALA A 276 -21.30 0.90 -4.70
CA ALA A 276 -22.05 2.15 -4.92
C ALA A 276 -23.48 1.93 -5.42
N ARG A 277 -23.73 0.84 -6.15
CA ARG A 277 -25.06 0.50 -6.67
C ARG A 277 -25.90 -0.33 -5.70
N ALA A 278 -25.28 -1.23 -4.96
CA ALA A 278 -25.98 -2.29 -4.23
C ALA A 278 -25.80 -2.22 -2.71
N ASP A 279 -24.74 -1.61 -2.22
CA ASP A 279 -24.39 -1.55 -0.80
C ASP A 279 -23.87 -0.16 -0.38
N PRO A 280 -24.73 0.83 -0.25
CA PRO A 280 -24.34 2.17 0.19
C PRO A 280 -23.73 2.21 1.60
N ALA A 281 -23.92 1.18 2.42
CA ALA A 281 -23.33 1.10 3.76
C ALA A 281 -21.80 0.92 3.68
N THR A 282 -21.31 0.12 2.75
CA THR A 282 -19.87 0.00 2.45
C THR A 282 -19.27 1.34 2.07
N ILE A 283 -19.91 2.10 1.18
CA ILE A 283 -19.43 3.43 0.77
C ILE A 283 -19.46 4.41 1.96
N ALA A 284 -20.50 4.36 2.78
CA ALA A 284 -20.59 5.20 3.97
C ALA A 284 -19.52 4.88 5.00
N LEU A 285 -19.21 3.59 5.21
CA LEU A 285 -18.17 3.15 6.14
C LEU A 285 -16.78 3.57 5.64
N LEU A 286 -16.41 3.29 4.38
CA LEU A 286 -15.14 3.74 3.82
C LEU A 286 -14.99 5.27 3.85
N GLY A 287 -16.09 6.00 3.68
CA GLY A 287 -16.14 7.47 3.74
C GLY A 287 -16.29 8.07 5.13
N ASP A 288 -16.19 7.27 6.21
CA ASP A 288 -16.32 7.76 7.59
C ASP A 288 -15.24 8.81 7.90
N ARG A 289 -15.68 10.05 8.09
CA ARG A 289 -14.79 11.21 8.24
C ARG A 289 -14.03 11.22 9.56
N ASP A 290 -14.55 10.60 10.59
CA ASP A 290 -13.90 10.54 11.90
C ASP A 290 -12.75 9.52 11.83
N LEU A 291 -12.99 8.30 11.30
CA LEU A 291 -11.97 7.28 11.13
C LEU A 291 -10.90 7.71 10.12
N VAL A 292 -11.31 8.19 8.94
CA VAL A 292 -10.38 8.71 7.93
C VAL A 292 -9.59 9.91 8.48
N GLY A 293 -10.23 10.77 9.27
CA GLY A 293 -9.55 11.91 9.90
C GLY A 293 -8.50 11.51 10.93
N ILE A 294 -8.67 10.37 11.61
CA ILE A 294 -7.65 9.79 12.48
C ILE A 294 -6.50 9.25 11.62
N ASP A 295 -6.80 8.48 10.58
CA ASP A 295 -5.79 7.91 9.68
C ASP A 295 -4.93 8.98 9.03
N GLN A 296 -5.57 9.97 8.45
CA GLN A 296 -4.96 11.03 7.65
C GLN A 296 -4.45 12.22 8.47
N ASP A 297 -4.37 12.09 9.81
CA ASP A 297 -3.88 13.19 10.65
C ASP A 297 -2.42 13.54 10.32
N PRO A 298 -2.12 14.79 9.93
CA PRO A 298 -0.81 15.18 9.43
C PRO A 298 0.31 15.16 10.50
N ALA A 299 -0.06 15.24 11.79
CA ALA A 299 0.93 15.17 12.86
C ALA A 299 1.60 13.81 12.97
N TRP A 300 1.08 12.83 12.34
CA TRP A 300 1.38 11.41 12.43
C TRP A 300 2.24 11.01 13.64
N SER A 301 1.71 10.21 14.51
CA SER A 301 2.45 9.58 15.60
C SER A 301 2.24 8.07 15.54
N ALA A 302 3.29 7.30 15.87
CA ALA A 302 3.15 5.87 16.05
C ALA A 302 2.14 5.59 17.17
N PRO A 303 1.20 4.65 16.99
CA PRO A 303 0.28 4.25 18.04
C PRO A 303 1.03 3.57 19.18
N THR A 304 0.60 3.83 20.42
CA THR A 304 0.96 2.98 21.56
C THR A 304 0.04 1.77 21.52
N VAL A 305 0.62 0.57 21.53
CA VAL A 305 -0.09 -0.71 21.48
C VAL A 305 -0.10 -1.33 22.87
N THR A 306 -1.26 -1.77 23.35
CA THR A 306 -1.39 -2.49 24.62
C THR A 306 -2.32 -3.68 24.44
N TRP A 307 -1.88 -4.87 24.81
CA TRP A 307 -2.65 -6.11 24.82
C TRP A 307 -2.97 -6.55 26.26
N ASP A 308 -4.18 -7.04 26.48
CA ASP A 308 -4.61 -7.75 27.67
C ASP A 308 -5.54 -8.88 27.26
N GLY A 309 -5.00 -10.09 27.13
CA GLY A 309 -5.70 -11.21 26.47
C GLY A 309 -6.01 -10.88 25.00
N ASP A 310 -7.29 -10.91 24.65
CA ASP A 310 -7.80 -10.57 23.32
C ASP A 310 -8.25 -9.09 23.19
N ARG A 311 -8.09 -8.32 24.27
CA ARG A 311 -8.34 -6.88 24.24
C ARG A 311 -7.13 -6.14 23.69
N LEU A 312 -7.28 -5.54 22.51
CA LEU A 312 -6.32 -4.60 21.95
C LEU A 312 -6.72 -3.17 22.29
N MET A 313 -5.77 -2.41 22.80
CA MET A 313 -5.90 -0.96 22.93
C MET A 313 -4.83 -0.26 22.08
N LEU A 314 -5.28 0.67 21.24
CA LEU A 314 -4.40 1.57 20.51
C LEU A 314 -4.62 2.99 21.00
N ARG A 315 -3.52 3.72 21.20
CA ARG A 315 -3.57 5.14 21.56
C ARG A 315 -2.68 5.92 20.62
N ARG A 316 -3.24 6.94 19.97
CA ARG A 316 -2.55 7.79 19.00
C ARG A 316 -2.72 9.27 19.36
N VAL A 317 -1.61 10.02 19.31
CA VAL A 317 -1.64 11.49 19.45
C VAL A 317 -1.92 12.11 18.08
N LEU A 318 -2.87 13.01 18.03
CA LEU A 318 -3.31 13.71 16.83
C LEU A 318 -2.89 15.19 16.88
N THR A 319 -3.08 15.86 15.74
CA THR A 319 -2.86 17.31 15.61
C THR A 319 -3.59 18.09 16.70
N GLY A 320 -2.90 19.10 17.27
CA GLY A 320 -3.44 19.94 18.35
C GLY A 320 -3.38 19.28 19.72
N GLY A 321 -2.69 18.16 19.88
CA GLY A 321 -2.58 17.43 21.14
C GLY A 321 -3.79 16.58 21.50
N ARG A 322 -4.77 16.45 20.60
CA ARG A 322 -5.88 15.50 20.75
C ARG A 322 -5.35 14.07 20.83
N THR A 323 -6.14 13.20 21.39
CA THR A 323 -5.76 11.78 21.49
C THR A 323 -6.93 10.91 21.01
N ALA A 324 -6.66 10.00 20.10
CA ALA A 324 -7.56 8.90 19.76
C ALA A 324 -7.18 7.66 20.58
N VAL A 325 -8.20 6.98 21.11
CA VAL A 325 -8.03 5.71 21.85
C VAL A 325 -9.04 4.73 21.32
N SER A 326 -8.59 3.54 20.90
CA SER A 326 -9.49 2.43 20.58
C SER A 326 -9.41 1.33 21.62
N VAL A 327 -10.52 0.61 21.79
CA VAL A 327 -10.61 -0.66 22.52
C VAL A 327 -11.29 -1.66 21.60
N THR A 328 -10.59 -2.73 21.26
CA THR A 328 -11.04 -3.77 20.34
C THR A 328 -11.13 -5.10 21.10
N ALA A 329 -12.25 -5.79 20.97
CA ALA A 329 -12.42 -7.19 21.38
C ALA A 329 -12.09 -8.07 20.17
N LEU A 330 -10.86 -8.55 20.07
CA LEU A 330 -10.40 -9.28 18.88
C LEU A 330 -10.81 -10.77 18.88
N GLY A 331 -11.12 -11.33 20.03
CA GLY A 331 -11.57 -12.72 20.19
C GLY A 331 -13.08 -12.84 20.28
N ASP A 332 -13.56 -14.07 20.48
CA ASP A 332 -14.99 -14.45 20.57
C ASP A 332 -15.67 -14.03 21.89
N ALA A 333 -14.95 -13.47 22.83
CA ALA A 333 -15.49 -12.97 24.09
C ALA A 333 -15.61 -11.44 24.07
N PRO A 334 -16.67 -10.90 24.74
CA PRO A 334 -16.76 -9.46 24.90
C PRO A 334 -15.66 -8.94 25.82
N GLU A 335 -15.22 -7.72 25.56
CA GLU A 335 -14.23 -7.00 26.35
C GLU A 335 -14.84 -5.80 27.05
N VAL A 336 -14.13 -5.24 28.02
CA VAL A 336 -14.60 -4.10 28.80
C VAL A 336 -13.67 -2.92 28.63
N VAL A 337 -14.25 -1.76 28.37
CA VAL A 337 -13.51 -0.49 28.30
C VAL A 337 -12.90 -0.17 29.67
N PRO A 338 -11.56 -0.02 29.76
CA PRO A 338 -10.89 0.24 31.03
C PRO A 338 -11.12 1.66 31.53
N ALA A 339 -10.70 1.93 32.77
CA ALA A 339 -10.77 3.25 33.38
C ALA A 339 -9.97 4.27 32.56
N GLY A 340 -10.49 5.50 32.45
CA GLY A 340 -9.82 6.60 31.76
C GLY A 340 -10.14 6.72 30.27
N VAL A 341 -10.84 5.77 29.66
CA VAL A 341 -11.36 5.88 28.29
C VAL A 341 -12.82 6.33 28.38
N VAL A 342 -13.08 7.59 28.03
CA VAL A 342 -14.39 8.24 28.12
C VAL A 342 -14.59 9.14 26.94
N GLY A 343 -15.76 9.12 26.30
CA GLY A 343 -16.10 10.00 25.22
C GLY A 343 -17.32 9.53 24.44
N ARG A 344 -17.40 9.97 23.18
CA ARG A 344 -18.34 9.44 22.20
C ARG A 344 -17.60 8.46 21.29
N ASP A 345 -18.18 7.30 21.07
CA ASP A 345 -17.70 6.37 20.07
C ASP A 345 -17.87 6.95 18.66
N VAL A 346 -16.81 7.00 17.90
CA VAL A 346 -16.84 7.48 16.51
C VAL A 346 -17.20 6.37 15.51
N VAL A 347 -17.12 5.10 15.91
CA VAL A 347 -17.46 3.94 15.05
C VAL A 347 -18.97 3.73 14.97
N ALA A 348 -19.61 3.53 16.12
CA ALA A 348 -21.04 3.18 16.18
C ALA A 348 -21.91 4.32 16.75
N GLY A 349 -21.30 5.38 17.24
CA GLY A 349 -21.99 6.44 18.00
C GLY A 349 -22.27 5.99 19.44
N GLY A 350 -22.75 6.91 20.24
CA GLY A 350 -23.08 6.61 21.65
C GLY A 350 -21.98 7.03 22.63
N ALA A 351 -22.28 6.90 23.92
CA ALA A 351 -21.37 7.24 25.01
C ALA A 351 -20.50 6.04 25.38
N VAL A 352 -19.22 6.29 25.54
CA VAL A 352 -18.23 5.30 26.04
C VAL A 352 -17.74 5.76 27.39
N ALA A 353 -17.70 4.86 28.36
CA ALA A 353 -17.16 5.07 29.69
C ALA A 353 -16.50 3.78 30.21
N SER A 354 -15.78 3.89 31.33
CA SER A 354 -15.28 2.71 32.05
C SER A 354 -16.41 1.71 32.32
N GLY A 355 -16.19 0.46 31.97
CA GLY A 355 -17.19 -0.61 32.10
C GLY A 355 -18.14 -0.77 30.89
N THR A 356 -18.06 0.10 29.86
CA THR A 356 -18.75 -0.13 28.60
C THR A 356 -18.30 -1.48 28.03
N VAL A 357 -19.26 -2.32 27.64
CA VAL A 357 -18.98 -3.63 27.04
C VAL A 357 -18.76 -3.44 25.53
N VAL A 358 -17.65 -3.95 25.04
CA VAL A 358 -17.30 -4.05 23.61
C VAL A 358 -17.63 -5.49 23.20
N ALA A 359 -18.57 -5.65 22.26
CA ALA A 359 -18.97 -6.98 21.78
C ALA A 359 -17.80 -7.71 21.09
N PRO A 360 -17.85 -9.04 20.97
CA PRO A 360 -16.88 -9.79 20.19
C PRO A 360 -16.69 -9.18 18.79
N HIS A 361 -15.47 -9.15 18.32
CA HIS A 361 -15.03 -8.59 17.02
C HIS A 361 -15.34 -7.11 16.83
N ALA A 362 -15.81 -6.41 17.86
CA ALA A 362 -16.13 -4.98 17.78
C ALA A 362 -14.98 -4.10 18.26
N THR A 363 -15.01 -2.85 17.80
CA THR A 363 -14.12 -1.79 18.24
C THR A 363 -14.92 -0.56 18.63
N VAL A 364 -14.53 0.08 19.73
CA VAL A 364 -14.94 1.46 20.04
C VAL A 364 -13.75 2.38 19.91
N VAL A 365 -13.96 3.58 19.38
CA VAL A 365 -12.91 4.61 19.23
C VAL A 365 -13.42 5.91 19.83
N VAL A 366 -12.64 6.53 20.70
CA VAL A 366 -12.93 7.85 21.26
C VAL A 366 -11.81 8.83 20.93
N VAL A 367 -12.19 10.09 20.66
CA VAL A 367 -11.25 11.19 20.41
C VAL A 367 -11.49 12.27 21.45
N GLY A 368 -10.43 12.68 22.18
CA GLY A 368 -10.46 13.69 23.22
C GLY A 368 -9.29 14.67 23.15
#